data_04ee3b4d091497f033439072f40f7fd7
#
_entry.id   04ee3b4d091497f033439072f40f7fd7
#
_cell.length_a   1.000
_cell.length_b   1.000
_cell.length_c   1.000
_cell.angle_alpha   90.00
_cell.angle_beta   90.00
_cell.angle_gamma   90.00
#
_symmetry.space_group_name_H-M   'P 1'
#
loop_
_entity.id
_entity.type
_entity.pdbx_description
1 polymer ?
#
loop_
_entity_poly.entity_id
_entity_poly.type
_entity_poly.pdbx_seq_one_letter_code
_entity_poly.pdbx_strand_id
1 'polypeptide(L)'
;MTERKCKAGEMLFYKDEKAEDMLYIVSGRFRLVESGIELPVGAIVGELGMLSPSKVRTQSLECIEGGVILSVTYDQVEQLYVQNPAFGFYFLKLSSARLFQNLDTLERRLAQQIALAAAKSA
;
A
#
# COMPACT_ATOMS: atom_id res chain seq x y z
N MET A 1 -3.55 -8.36 14.25
CA MET A 1 -3.01 -7.01 14.03
C MET A 1 -2.09 -6.62 15.18
N THR A 2 -0.96 -6.05 14.87
CA THR A 2 0.03 -5.69 15.87
C THR A 2 0.20 -4.18 15.89
N GLU A 3 0.05 -3.57 17.06
CA GLU A 3 0.29 -2.16 17.27
C GLU A 3 1.79 -1.89 17.44
N ARG A 4 2.28 -0.86 16.75
CA ARG A 4 3.68 -0.43 16.85
C ARG A 4 3.76 1.08 17.06
N LYS A 5 4.52 1.50 18.08
CA LYS A 5 4.83 2.91 18.31
C LYS A 5 6.07 3.29 17.52
N CYS A 6 6.00 4.44 16.85
CA CYS A 6 7.08 4.95 16.00
C CYS A 6 7.56 6.30 16.51
N LYS A 7 8.86 6.53 16.44
CA LYS A 7 9.50 7.80 16.81
C LYS A 7 9.87 8.61 15.57
N ALA A 8 9.90 9.93 15.72
CA ALA A 8 10.36 10.82 14.66
C ALA A 8 11.75 10.42 14.17
N GLY A 9 11.93 10.33 12.85
CA GLY A 9 13.16 9.91 12.21
C GLY A 9 13.32 8.41 12.04
N GLU A 10 12.42 7.59 12.60
CA GLU A 10 12.48 6.14 12.44
C GLU A 10 12.09 5.72 11.02
N MET A 11 12.88 4.81 10.44
CA MET A 11 12.54 4.18 9.16
C MET A 11 11.78 2.90 9.43
N LEU A 12 10.57 2.77 8.89
CA LEU A 12 9.74 1.59 9.10
C LEU A 12 10.10 0.46 8.15
N PHE A 13 10.42 0.81 6.92
CA PHE A 13 10.95 -0.12 5.93
C PHE A 13 11.68 0.67 4.83
N TYR A 14 12.49 -0.03 4.07
CA TYR A 14 13.25 0.53 2.95
C TYR A 14 12.77 -0.04 1.63
N LYS A 15 12.89 0.76 0.58
CA LYS A 15 12.65 0.31 -0.79
C LYS A 15 13.45 -0.96 -1.08
N ASP A 16 12.83 -1.89 -1.83
CA ASP A 16 13.37 -3.18 -2.24
C ASP A 16 13.49 -4.23 -1.13
N GLU A 17 13.17 -3.89 0.12
CA GLU A 17 13.02 -4.89 1.17
C GLU A 17 11.79 -5.78 0.90
N LYS A 18 11.85 -7.02 1.41
CA LYS A 18 10.73 -7.94 1.32
C LYS A 18 9.52 -7.37 2.05
N ALA A 19 8.36 -7.35 1.37
CA ALA A 19 7.10 -6.88 1.91
C ALA A 19 6.28 -8.07 2.42
N GLU A 20 5.91 -8.05 3.70
CA GLU A 20 5.15 -9.12 4.34
C GLU A 20 3.87 -8.65 5.01
N ASP A 21 3.70 -7.33 5.15
CA ASP A 21 2.58 -6.74 5.86
C ASP A 21 2.14 -5.42 5.23
N MET A 22 0.93 -5.02 5.62
CA MET A 22 0.40 -3.68 5.38
C MET A 22 0.38 -2.91 6.69
N LEU A 23 0.55 -1.60 6.60
CA LEU A 23 0.56 -0.71 7.76
C LEU A 23 -0.60 0.28 7.67
N TYR A 24 -1.36 0.38 8.76
CA TYR A 24 -2.44 1.37 8.92
C TYR A 24 -1.96 2.47 9.87
N ILE A 25 -2.05 3.73 9.45
CA ILE A 25 -1.60 4.87 10.24
C ILE A 25 -2.71 5.30 11.18
N VAL A 26 -2.51 5.07 12.49
CA VAL A 26 -3.46 5.43 13.55
C VAL A 26 -3.22 6.87 13.98
N SER A 27 -1.97 7.28 14.16
CA SER A 27 -1.59 8.63 14.58
C SER A 27 -0.19 8.97 14.09
N GLY A 28 0.17 10.25 14.14
CA GLY A 28 1.47 10.74 13.71
C GLY A 28 1.51 11.12 12.24
N ARG A 29 2.70 11.46 11.75
CA ARG A 29 2.95 11.82 10.35
C ARG A 29 4.03 10.92 9.76
N PHE A 30 3.77 10.44 8.56
CA PHE A 30 4.65 9.53 7.84
C PHE A 30 4.84 10.02 6.41
N ARG A 31 5.95 9.66 5.79
CA ARG A 31 6.29 10.07 4.44
C ARG A 31 6.91 8.92 3.66
N LEU A 32 6.49 8.77 2.41
CA LEU A 32 7.18 7.93 1.43
C LEU A 32 8.38 8.72 0.91
N VAL A 33 9.59 8.23 1.16
CA VAL A 33 10.83 9.01 1.00
C VAL A 33 11.09 9.34 -0.47
N GLU A 34 10.99 8.36 -1.36
CA GLU A 34 11.36 8.52 -2.78
C GLU A 34 10.42 9.48 -3.53
N SER A 35 9.13 9.46 -3.21
CA SER A 35 8.15 10.35 -3.84
C SER A 35 7.93 11.65 -3.07
N GLY A 36 8.34 11.70 -1.79
CA GLY A 36 8.08 12.84 -0.91
C GLY A 36 6.63 12.97 -0.46
N ILE A 37 5.78 11.98 -0.73
CA ILE A 37 4.36 12.02 -0.40
C ILE A 37 4.18 11.80 1.10
N GLU A 38 3.52 12.75 1.78
CA GLU A 38 3.10 12.58 3.16
C GLU A 38 1.79 11.80 3.22
N LEU A 39 1.69 10.93 4.22
CA LEU A 39 0.54 10.06 4.42
C LEU A 39 -0.28 10.54 5.62
N PRO A 40 -1.60 10.78 5.44
CA PRO A 40 -2.45 11.20 6.55
C PRO A 40 -2.80 10.04 7.47
N VAL A 41 -3.33 10.37 8.66
CA VAL A 41 -4.00 9.40 9.54
C VAL A 41 -5.11 8.70 8.76
N GLY A 42 -5.22 7.39 8.93
CA GLY A 42 -6.18 6.57 8.21
C GLY A 42 -5.64 5.98 6.90
N ALA A 43 -4.45 6.38 6.46
CA ALA A 43 -3.84 5.82 5.26
C ALA A 43 -3.35 4.39 5.50
N ILE A 44 -3.39 3.58 4.45
CA ILE A 44 -2.83 2.24 4.43
C ILE A 44 -1.63 2.22 3.49
N VAL A 45 -0.55 1.60 3.93
CA VAL A 45 0.71 1.53 3.21
C VAL A 45 1.13 0.08 3.06
N GLY A 46 1.74 -0.26 1.93
CA GLY A 46 2.27 -1.60 1.68
C GLY A 46 1.34 -2.50 0.89
N GLU A 47 0.18 -2.02 0.45
CA GLU A 47 -0.77 -2.77 -0.37
C GLU A 47 -0.18 -3.14 -1.73
N LEU A 48 0.67 -2.28 -2.30
CA LEU A 48 1.32 -2.55 -3.58
C LEU A 48 2.30 -3.73 -3.49
N GLY A 49 2.95 -3.92 -2.34
CA GLY A 49 3.82 -5.07 -2.11
C GLY A 49 3.06 -6.39 -2.13
N MET A 50 1.82 -6.39 -1.64
CA MET A 50 0.94 -7.56 -1.67
C MET A 50 0.55 -7.94 -3.09
N LEU A 51 0.31 -6.96 -3.95
CA LEU A 51 -0.12 -7.15 -5.34
C LEU A 51 1.05 -7.37 -6.29
N SER A 52 2.27 -7.02 -5.89
CA SER A 52 3.47 -7.20 -6.70
C SER A 52 3.91 -8.67 -6.72
N PRO A 53 4.23 -9.24 -7.88
CA PRO A 53 4.78 -10.60 -7.96
C PRO A 53 6.08 -10.76 -7.17
N SER A 54 6.90 -9.74 -7.10
CA SER A 54 8.17 -9.76 -6.35
C SER A 54 7.98 -9.61 -4.84
N LYS A 55 6.85 -9.10 -4.39
CA LYS A 55 6.52 -8.85 -2.97
C LYS A 55 7.61 -8.06 -2.24
N VAL A 56 8.09 -6.99 -2.89
CA VAL A 56 9.06 -6.07 -2.30
C VAL A 56 8.46 -4.69 -2.11
N ARG A 57 9.05 -3.92 -1.19
CA ARG A 57 8.63 -2.54 -0.94
C ARG A 57 8.97 -1.68 -2.17
N THR A 58 8.00 -0.90 -2.61
CA THR A 58 8.18 0.00 -3.76
C THR A 58 8.81 1.32 -3.37
N GLN A 59 8.67 1.72 -2.09
CA GLN A 59 9.24 2.93 -1.53
C GLN A 59 9.62 2.71 -0.07
N SER A 60 10.49 3.58 0.45
CA SER A 60 10.84 3.61 1.87
C SER A 60 9.81 4.43 2.65
N LEU A 61 9.53 4.04 3.90
CA LEU A 61 8.60 4.74 4.78
C LEU A 61 9.34 5.29 5.99
N GLU A 62 9.22 6.61 6.19
CA GLU A 62 9.83 7.34 7.30
C GLU A 62 8.76 7.92 8.21
N CYS A 63 8.97 7.84 9.52
CA CYS A 63 8.17 8.53 10.52
C CYS A 63 8.68 9.96 10.68
N ILE A 64 7.84 10.96 10.43
CA ILE A 64 8.19 12.38 10.56
C ILE A 64 7.84 12.86 11.97
N GLU A 65 6.62 12.60 12.42
CA GLU A 65 6.18 12.87 13.79
C GLU A 65 5.78 11.57 14.44
N GLY A 66 6.21 11.36 15.68
CA GLY A 66 5.94 10.14 16.43
C GLY A 66 4.46 9.80 16.47
N GLY A 67 4.15 8.54 16.28
CA GLY A 67 2.78 8.07 16.22
C GLY A 67 2.67 6.57 16.38
N VAL A 68 1.51 6.06 15.99
CA VAL A 68 1.16 4.65 16.11
C VAL A 68 0.71 4.12 14.75
N ILE A 69 1.19 2.93 14.42
CA ILE A 69 0.71 2.17 13.26
C ILE A 69 0.18 0.81 13.71
N LEU A 70 -0.73 0.25 12.92
CA LEU A 70 -1.16 -1.14 13.04
C LEU A 70 -0.56 -1.93 11.89
N SER A 71 0.12 -3.02 12.22
CA SER A 71 0.69 -3.94 11.23
C SER A 71 -0.25 -5.13 11.03
N VAL A 72 -0.57 -5.43 9.79
CA VAL A 72 -1.41 -6.59 9.40
C VAL A 72 -0.64 -7.36 8.35
N THR A 73 -0.30 -8.61 8.63
CA THR A 73 0.40 -9.45 7.65
C THR A 73 -0.51 -9.78 6.46
N TYR A 74 0.10 -10.06 5.32
CA TYR A 74 -0.65 -10.47 4.13
C TYR A 74 -1.43 -11.75 4.37
N ASP A 75 -0.88 -12.69 5.15
CA ASP A 75 -1.58 -13.90 5.55
C ASP A 75 -2.81 -13.61 6.40
N GLN A 76 -2.73 -12.65 7.33
CA GLN A 76 -3.88 -12.20 8.13
C GLN A 76 -4.97 -11.58 7.25
N VAL A 77 -4.58 -10.77 6.27
CA VAL A 77 -5.54 -10.16 5.32
C VAL A 77 -6.25 -11.26 4.53
N GLU A 78 -5.50 -12.24 4.04
CA GLU A 78 -6.05 -13.37 3.29
C GLU A 78 -7.02 -14.18 4.14
N GLN A 79 -6.65 -14.49 5.39
CA GLN A 79 -7.51 -15.21 6.33
C GLN A 79 -8.80 -14.45 6.64
N LEU A 80 -8.70 -13.14 6.86
CA LEU A 80 -9.88 -12.30 7.10
C LEU A 80 -10.82 -12.32 5.90
N TYR A 81 -10.27 -12.29 4.69
CA TYR A 81 -11.06 -12.33 3.47
C TYR A 81 -11.78 -13.67 3.31
N VAL A 82 -11.13 -14.77 3.63
CA VAL A 82 -11.70 -16.13 3.52
C VAL A 82 -12.74 -16.37 4.61
N GLN A 83 -12.44 -15.98 5.88
CA GLN A 83 -13.31 -16.25 7.03
C GLN A 83 -14.51 -15.31 7.09
N ASN A 84 -14.35 -14.07 6.66
CA ASN A 84 -15.41 -13.07 6.67
C ASN A 84 -15.28 -12.18 5.43
N PRO A 85 -15.82 -12.61 4.28
CA PRO A 85 -15.68 -11.86 3.03
C PRO A 85 -16.24 -10.44 3.11
N ALA A 86 -17.30 -10.21 3.88
CA ALA A 86 -17.88 -8.87 4.06
C ALA A 86 -16.90 -7.93 4.77
N PHE A 87 -16.22 -8.41 5.80
CA PHE A 87 -15.22 -7.64 6.52
C PHE A 87 -13.96 -7.41 5.66
N GLY A 88 -13.51 -8.46 4.96
CA GLY A 88 -12.39 -8.36 4.04
C GLY A 88 -12.65 -7.36 2.93
N PHE A 89 -13.86 -7.37 2.37
CA PHE A 89 -14.29 -6.40 1.37
C PHE A 89 -14.33 -4.97 1.92
N TYR A 90 -14.84 -4.79 3.15
CA TYR A 90 -14.85 -3.51 3.84
C TYR A 90 -13.42 -2.99 4.08
N PHE A 91 -12.52 -3.86 4.50
CA PHE A 91 -11.11 -3.53 4.71
C PHE A 91 -10.44 -3.10 3.40
N LEU A 92 -10.66 -3.85 2.31
CA LEU A 92 -10.21 -3.47 0.98
C LEU A 92 -10.78 -2.13 0.54
N LYS A 93 -12.02 -1.85 0.86
CA LYS A 93 -12.69 -0.59 0.54
C LYS A 93 -12.09 0.58 1.29
N LEU A 94 -11.68 0.40 2.55
CA LEU A 94 -10.97 1.41 3.33
C LEU A 94 -9.56 1.67 2.78
N SER A 95 -8.88 0.62 2.32
CA SER A 95 -7.57 0.74 1.69
C SER A 95 -7.65 1.24 0.25
N SER A 96 -8.84 1.30 -0.31
CA SER A 96 -9.07 1.26 -1.76
C SER A 96 -9.12 2.60 -2.46
N ALA A 97 -9.33 3.72 -1.79
CA ALA A 97 -9.36 5.00 -2.49
C ALA A 97 -8.07 5.22 -3.28
N ARG A 98 -6.94 4.82 -2.71
CA ARG A 98 -5.63 4.92 -3.35
C ARG A 98 -5.34 3.75 -4.28
N LEU A 99 -5.75 2.54 -3.88
CA LEU A 99 -5.59 1.33 -4.68
C LEU A 99 -6.40 1.41 -5.97
N PHE A 100 -7.66 1.87 -5.90
CA PHE A 100 -8.50 2.06 -7.09
C PHE A 100 -7.95 3.13 -8.01
N GLN A 101 -7.39 4.22 -7.49
CA GLN A 101 -6.71 5.22 -8.31
C GLN A 101 -5.52 4.61 -9.06
N ASN A 102 -4.73 3.77 -8.39
CA ASN A 102 -3.59 3.10 -9.01
C ASN A 102 -4.03 2.09 -10.06
N LEU A 103 -5.09 1.31 -9.79
CA LEU A 103 -5.65 0.37 -10.75
C LEU A 103 -6.22 1.09 -11.97
N ASP A 104 -6.97 2.17 -11.76
CA ASP A 104 -7.51 2.98 -12.85
C ASP A 104 -6.39 3.54 -13.73
N THR A 105 -5.32 4.04 -13.12
CA THR A 105 -4.14 4.53 -13.85
C THR A 105 -3.49 3.42 -14.66
N LEU A 106 -3.33 2.23 -14.09
CA LEU A 106 -2.75 1.07 -14.77
C LEU A 106 -3.64 0.61 -15.93
N GLU A 107 -4.93 0.57 -15.73
CA GLU A 107 -5.89 0.22 -16.80
C GLU A 107 -5.83 1.22 -17.95
N ARG A 108 -5.76 2.51 -17.65
CA ARG A 108 -5.62 3.56 -18.66
C ARG A 108 -4.31 3.42 -19.45
N ARG A 109 -3.20 3.16 -18.76
CA ARG A 109 -1.90 2.95 -19.41
C ARG A 109 -1.92 1.73 -20.33
N LEU A 110 -2.52 0.64 -19.87
CA LEU A 110 -2.66 -0.58 -20.65
C LEU A 110 -3.52 -0.34 -21.89
N ALA A 111 -4.66 0.34 -21.74
CA ALA A 111 -5.52 0.70 -22.86
C ALA A 111 -4.79 1.56 -23.90
N GLN A 112 -3.98 2.53 -23.45
CA GLN A 112 -3.17 3.36 -24.34
C GLN A 112 -2.13 2.53 -25.10
N GLN A 113 -1.46 1.59 -24.43
CA GLN A 113 -0.48 0.71 -25.06
C GLN A 113 -1.11 -0.20 -26.10
N ILE A 114 -2.28 -0.74 -25.81
CA ILE A 114 -3.04 -1.57 -26.74
C ILE A 114 -3.45 -0.76 -27.97
N ALA A 115 -3.95 0.47 -27.77
CA ALA A 115 -4.33 1.36 -28.86
C ALA A 115 -3.14 1.73 -29.76
N LEU A 116 -1.97 2.01 -29.15
CA LEU A 116 -0.73 2.30 -29.89
C LEU A 116 -0.25 1.08 -30.69
N ALA A 117 -0.31 -0.11 -30.11
CA ALA A 117 0.07 -1.34 -30.78
C ALA A 117 -0.88 -1.63 -31.97
N ALA A 118 -2.17 -1.43 -31.79
CA ALA A 118 -3.15 -1.59 -32.87
C ALA A 118 -2.92 -0.57 -34.01
N ALA A 119 -2.60 0.67 -33.67
CA ALA A 119 -2.28 1.71 -34.64
C ALA A 119 -1.01 1.39 -35.45
N LYS A 120 -0.01 0.75 -34.82
CA LYS A 120 1.24 0.36 -35.50
C LYS A 120 1.09 -0.86 -36.40
N SER A 121 0.10 -1.71 -36.13
CA SER A 121 -0.13 -2.94 -36.90
C SER A 121 -1.12 -2.75 -38.06
N ALA A 122 -1.69 -1.56 -38.20
CA ALA A 122 -2.63 -1.25 -39.26
C ALA A 122 -1.92 -0.83 -40.58
#